data_6601dac439483fdd553808672c0f3714
#
_entry.id   6601dac439483fdd553808672c0f3714
#
_cell.length_a   1.000
_cell.length_b   1.000
_cell.length_c   1.000
_cell.angle_alpha   90.00
_cell.angle_beta   90.00
_cell.angle_gamma   90.00
#
_symmetry.space_group_name_H-M   'P 1'
#
loop_
_entity.id
_entity.type
_entity.pdbx_description
1 polymer ?
#
loop_
_entity_poly.entity_id
_entity_poly.type
_entity_poly.pdbx_seq_one_letter_code
_entity_poly.pdbx_strand_id
1 'polypeptide(L)'
;HIQTAFDIGTGSGVISAILAKLGISEIIATDTNPNAITCATANLARLGLDKQVVEQAVDLFPEGCADLIVCNPPWLPAKPTSAVETALYDPDNAMLTAFLNGVRQHLNPQGEAWLIISDLAEHLHLRDRDFLEQCFQTTSLEVVDILKTKPRHRKAADESDPLAFARNRETTYLYRLKAKS
;
A
#
# COMPACT_ATOMS: atom_id res chain seq x y z
N HIS A 1 -12.64 -14.56 10.22
CA HIS A 1 -13.55 -13.75 9.39
C HIS A 1 -13.13 -12.29 9.55
N ILE A 2 -12.72 -11.63 8.46
CA ILE A 2 -12.32 -10.23 8.44
C ILE A 2 -13.59 -9.39 8.33
N GLN A 3 -13.84 -8.50 9.28
CA GLN A 3 -14.99 -7.60 9.29
C GLN A 3 -14.58 -6.14 9.06
N THR A 4 -13.44 -5.74 9.64
CA THR A 4 -12.93 -4.38 9.61
C THR A 4 -11.63 -4.31 8.84
N ALA A 5 -11.45 -3.29 7.99
CA ALA A 5 -10.19 -3.07 7.28
C ALA A 5 -9.83 -1.59 7.20
N PHE A 6 -8.52 -1.31 7.17
CA PHE A 6 -7.97 0.00 6.81
C PHE A 6 -7.22 -0.09 5.47
N ASP A 7 -7.46 0.88 4.59
CA ASP A 7 -6.75 1.07 3.33
C ASP A 7 -5.90 2.35 3.44
N ILE A 8 -4.61 2.17 3.69
CA ILE A 8 -3.68 3.26 4.01
C ILE A 8 -3.05 3.80 2.71
N GLY A 9 -3.26 5.10 2.46
CA GLY A 9 -2.86 5.73 1.19
C GLY A 9 -3.75 5.26 0.05
N THR A 10 -5.07 5.38 0.21
CA THR A 10 -6.08 4.78 -0.67
C THR A 10 -6.03 5.28 -2.12
N GLY A 11 -5.50 6.48 -2.37
CA GLY A 11 -5.40 7.07 -3.70
C GLY A 11 -6.76 7.18 -4.38
N SER A 12 -7.00 6.35 -5.39
CA SER A 12 -8.28 6.33 -6.14
C SER A 12 -9.36 5.45 -5.51
N GLY A 13 -9.11 4.81 -4.37
CA GLY A 13 -10.06 3.91 -3.69
C GLY A 13 -10.11 2.48 -4.26
N VAL A 14 -9.15 2.09 -5.09
CA VAL A 14 -9.19 0.78 -5.77
C VAL A 14 -9.08 -0.40 -4.80
N ILE A 15 -8.21 -0.31 -3.80
CA ILE A 15 -8.05 -1.37 -2.79
C ILE A 15 -9.29 -1.44 -1.92
N SER A 16 -9.79 -0.30 -1.43
CA SER A 16 -11.05 -0.22 -0.70
C SER A 16 -12.21 -0.87 -1.46
N ALA A 17 -12.32 -0.59 -2.78
CA ALA A 17 -13.35 -1.19 -3.61
C ALA A 17 -13.21 -2.72 -3.73
N ILE A 18 -11.98 -3.23 -3.82
CA ILE A 18 -11.71 -4.68 -3.83
C ILE A 18 -12.11 -5.30 -2.49
N LEU A 19 -11.69 -4.72 -1.37
CA LEU A 19 -12.00 -5.21 -0.03
C LEU A 19 -13.52 -5.27 0.22
N ALA A 20 -14.24 -4.20 -0.16
CA ALA A 20 -15.70 -4.16 -0.07
C ALA A 20 -16.38 -5.25 -0.92
N LYS A 21 -15.90 -5.48 -2.16
CA LYS A 21 -16.41 -6.55 -3.03
C LYS A 21 -16.07 -7.96 -2.53
N LEU A 22 -15.02 -8.11 -1.74
CA LEU A 22 -14.70 -9.37 -1.04
C LEU A 22 -15.56 -9.61 0.20
N GLY A 23 -16.45 -8.67 0.56
CA GLY A 23 -17.43 -8.81 1.62
C GLY A 23 -16.99 -8.23 2.98
N ILE A 24 -15.94 -7.40 3.01
CA ILE A 24 -15.58 -6.66 4.23
C ILE A 24 -16.59 -5.54 4.41
N SER A 25 -17.21 -5.48 5.60
CA SER A 25 -18.38 -4.63 5.85
C SER A 25 -18.01 -3.21 6.31
N GLU A 26 -16.86 -3.05 6.95
CA GLU A 26 -16.41 -1.78 7.53
C GLU A 26 -14.99 -1.49 7.06
N ILE A 27 -14.83 -0.47 6.21
CA ILE A 27 -13.54 -0.09 5.65
C ILE A 27 -13.31 1.39 5.92
N ILE A 28 -12.14 1.73 6.48
CA ILE A 28 -11.68 3.11 6.56
C ILE A 28 -10.53 3.28 5.58
N ALA A 29 -10.71 4.21 4.64
CA ALA A 29 -9.74 4.56 3.63
C ALA A 29 -9.06 5.89 3.97
N THR A 30 -7.75 5.92 4.08
CA THR A 30 -7.01 7.14 4.44
C THR A 30 -6.10 7.62 3.33
N ASP A 31 -5.94 8.93 3.23
CA ASP A 31 -4.93 9.57 2.38
C ASP A 31 -4.64 10.98 2.90
N THR A 32 -3.41 11.45 2.76
CA THR A 32 -3.04 12.82 3.11
C THR A 32 -3.45 13.83 2.05
N ASN A 33 -3.68 13.36 0.80
CA ASN A 33 -4.03 14.20 -0.32
C ASN A 33 -5.56 14.35 -0.44
N PRO A 34 -6.15 15.55 -0.22
CA PRO A 34 -7.60 15.75 -0.34
C PRO A 34 -8.16 15.42 -1.73
N ASN A 35 -7.34 15.56 -2.79
CA ASN A 35 -7.77 15.20 -4.14
C ASN A 35 -7.89 13.68 -4.31
N ALA A 36 -7.02 12.90 -3.65
CA ALA A 36 -7.13 11.45 -3.60
C ALA A 36 -8.43 11.03 -2.90
N ILE A 37 -8.72 11.61 -1.74
CA ILE A 37 -9.98 11.39 -1.02
C ILE A 37 -11.20 11.70 -1.91
N THR A 38 -11.22 12.87 -2.56
CA THR A 38 -12.32 13.25 -3.47
C THR A 38 -12.46 12.22 -4.61
N CYS A 39 -11.35 11.76 -5.17
CA CYS A 39 -11.35 10.76 -6.23
C CYS A 39 -11.88 9.41 -5.73
N ALA A 40 -11.43 8.95 -4.56
CA ALA A 40 -11.88 7.70 -3.94
C ALA A 40 -13.40 7.74 -3.68
N THR A 41 -13.90 8.81 -3.04
CA THR A 41 -15.33 9.00 -2.77
C THR A 41 -16.17 8.92 -4.04
N ALA A 42 -15.77 9.62 -5.11
CA ALA A 42 -16.49 9.58 -6.39
C ALA A 42 -16.49 8.18 -7.02
N ASN A 43 -15.36 7.46 -6.96
CA ASN A 43 -15.25 6.11 -7.49
C ASN A 43 -16.08 5.10 -6.70
N LEU A 44 -16.02 5.15 -5.37
CA LEU A 44 -16.77 4.25 -4.49
C LEU A 44 -18.27 4.47 -4.61
N ALA A 45 -18.73 5.72 -4.66
CA ALA A 45 -20.13 6.05 -4.90
C ALA A 45 -20.62 5.50 -6.25
N ARG A 46 -19.83 5.67 -7.33
CA ARG A 46 -20.15 5.12 -8.66
C ARG A 46 -20.26 3.60 -8.67
N LEU A 47 -19.54 2.91 -7.77
CA LEU A 47 -19.58 1.46 -7.61
C LEU A 47 -20.65 0.99 -6.62
N GLY A 48 -21.37 1.92 -5.94
CA GLY A 48 -22.37 1.61 -4.92
C GLY A 48 -21.76 1.04 -3.62
N LEU A 49 -20.52 1.44 -3.30
CA LEU A 49 -19.75 0.94 -2.14
C LEU A 49 -19.58 2.00 -1.03
N ASP A 50 -20.18 3.17 -1.18
CA ASP A 50 -20.12 4.31 -0.27
C ASP A 50 -20.66 4.04 1.15
N LYS A 51 -21.45 2.99 1.30
CA LYS A 51 -21.98 2.55 2.61
C LYS A 51 -21.01 1.67 3.41
N GLN A 52 -20.03 1.11 2.75
CA GLN A 52 -19.06 0.17 3.35
C GLN A 52 -17.71 0.84 3.59
N VAL A 53 -17.45 1.98 2.94
CA VAL A 53 -16.17 2.67 3.00
C VAL A 53 -16.36 4.08 3.51
N VAL A 54 -15.57 4.45 4.51
CA VAL A 54 -15.48 5.82 5.05
C VAL A 54 -14.10 6.36 4.73
N GLU A 55 -14.03 7.47 4.01
CA GLU A 55 -12.76 8.10 3.62
C GLU A 55 -12.38 9.18 4.62
N GLN A 56 -11.12 9.24 5.01
CA GLN A 56 -10.58 10.20 5.97
C GLN A 56 -9.30 10.84 5.44
N ALA A 57 -9.23 12.17 5.47
CA ALA A 57 -8.03 12.92 5.13
C ALA A 57 -7.10 12.98 6.36
N VAL A 58 -6.39 11.89 6.63
CA VAL A 58 -5.45 11.77 7.76
C VAL A 58 -4.13 11.16 7.29
N ASP A 59 -3.08 11.38 8.06
CA ASP A 59 -1.76 10.82 7.81
C ASP A 59 -1.69 9.40 8.38
N LEU A 60 -1.45 8.44 7.48
CA LEU A 60 -1.38 7.01 7.75
C LEU A 60 -2.65 6.45 8.40
N PHE A 61 -2.66 6.27 9.72
CA PHE A 61 -3.65 5.46 10.41
C PHE A 61 -4.83 6.29 10.92
N PRO A 62 -6.07 5.80 10.72
CA PRO A 62 -7.22 6.33 11.42
C PRO A 62 -7.20 5.90 12.89
N GLU A 63 -8.12 6.42 13.70
CA GLU A 63 -8.32 5.94 15.06
C GLU A 63 -8.83 4.50 15.09
N GLY A 64 -8.41 3.73 16.10
CA GLY A 64 -8.87 2.36 16.34
C GLY A 64 -7.98 1.29 15.77
N CYS A 65 -8.55 0.08 15.63
CA CYS A 65 -7.87 -1.11 15.15
C CYS A 65 -8.74 -1.83 14.10
N ALA A 66 -8.09 -2.62 13.23
CA ALA A 66 -8.76 -3.41 12.21
C ALA A 66 -8.24 -4.85 12.15
N ASP A 67 -9.04 -5.75 11.55
CA ASP A 67 -8.66 -7.14 11.30
C ASP A 67 -7.67 -7.25 10.14
N LEU A 68 -7.75 -6.31 9.19
CA LEU A 68 -6.87 -6.22 8.05
C LEU A 68 -6.46 -4.76 7.81
N ILE A 69 -5.16 -4.51 7.66
CA ILE A 69 -4.66 -3.21 7.27
C ILE A 69 -3.83 -3.37 6.00
N VAL A 70 -4.25 -2.71 4.93
CA VAL A 70 -3.56 -2.78 3.62
C VAL A 70 -2.86 -1.46 3.35
N CYS A 71 -1.63 -1.54 2.87
CA CYS A 71 -0.88 -0.38 2.38
C CYS A 71 -0.21 -0.71 1.04
N ASN A 72 -0.43 0.16 0.07
CA ASN A 72 0.31 0.19 -1.19
C ASN A 72 1.03 1.54 -1.29
N PRO A 73 2.16 1.72 -0.58
CA PRO A 73 2.88 2.99 -0.57
C PRO A 73 3.47 3.28 -1.96
N PRO A 74 3.89 4.52 -2.23
CA PRO A 74 4.71 4.79 -3.40
C PRO A 74 5.99 3.95 -3.38
N TRP A 75 6.42 3.44 -4.55
CA TRP A 75 7.46 2.41 -4.60
C TRP A 75 8.89 2.95 -4.74
N LEU A 76 9.04 4.20 -5.17
CA LEU A 76 10.35 4.80 -5.48
C LEU A 76 10.79 5.80 -4.40
N PRO A 77 11.91 5.57 -3.71
CA PRO A 77 12.42 6.46 -2.67
C PRO A 77 13.16 7.67 -3.28
N ALA A 78 12.45 8.47 -4.07
CA ALA A 78 12.99 9.67 -4.71
C ALA A 78 12.04 10.86 -4.45
N LYS A 79 12.52 12.07 -4.70
CA LYS A 79 11.72 13.28 -4.52
C LYS A 79 10.81 13.50 -5.71
N PRO A 80 9.50 13.68 -5.52
CA PRO A 80 8.59 14.02 -6.60
C PRO A 80 8.90 15.42 -7.13
N THR A 81 8.78 15.61 -8.45
CA THR A 81 8.93 16.92 -9.11
C THR A 81 7.58 17.55 -9.45
N SER A 82 6.49 16.78 -9.29
CA SER A 82 5.11 17.22 -9.52
C SER A 82 4.12 16.55 -8.58
N ALA A 83 2.92 17.12 -8.42
CA ALA A 83 1.87 16.59 -7.59
C ALA A 83 1.37 15.18 -8.05
N VAL A 84 1.50 14.87 -9.33
CA VAL A 84 1.13 13.53 -9.87
C VAL A 84 2.18 12.50 -9.50
N GLU A 85 3.42 12.91 -9.35
CA GLU A 85 4.54 12.02 -9.00
C GLU A 85 4.54 11.63 -7.51
N THR A 86 3.85 12.36 -6.63
CA THR A 86 3.72 11.97 -5.21
C THR A 86 3.08 10.60 -5.01
N ALA A 87 2.29 10.14 -5.98
CA ALA A 87 1.74 8.78 -5.96
C ALA A 87 2.77 7.69 -6.31
N LEU A 88 3.95 8.05 -6.83
CA LEU A 88 5.00 7.13 -7.26
C LEU A 88 6.25 7.20 -6.38
N TYR A 89 6.46 8.32 -5.69
CA TYR A 89 7.68 8.61 -4.95
C TYR A 89 7.41 8.74 -3.46
N ASP A 90 8.18 8.00 -2.68
CA ASP A 90 8.22 8.04 -1.22
C ASP A 90 9.63 8.46 -0.77
N PRO A 91 9.91 9.75 -0.61
CA PRO A 91 11.24 10.22 -0.25
C PRO A 91 11.77 9.50 0.98
N ASP A 92 12.97 8.95 0.85
CA ASP A 92 13.66 8.21 1.91
C ASP A 92 12.87 7.00 2.47
N ASN A 93 11.90 6.44 1.70
CA ASN A 93 10.94 5.41 2.15
C ASN A 93 10.16 5.82 3.43
N ALA A 94 9.81 7.11 3.55
CA ALA A 94 9.24 7.65 4.78
C ALA A 94 7.87 7.04 5.11
N MET A 95 6.96 6.95 4.12
CA MET A 95 5.64 6.34 4.30
C MET A 95 5.75 4.85 4.60
N LEU A 96 6.58 4.13 3.84
CA LEU A 96 6.83 2.70 4.03
C LEU A 96 7.34 2.40 5.43
N THR A 97 8.35 3.16 5.88
CA THR A 97 8.94 2.99 7.21
C THR A 97 7.96 3.35 8.32
N ALA A 98 7.22 4.45 8.17
CA ALA A 98 6.21 4.88 9.15
C ALA A 98 5.07 3.84 9.24
N PHE A 99 4.61 3.29 8.11
CA PHE A 99 3.63 2.20 8.09
C PHE A 99 4.12 0.98 8.88
N LEU A 100 5.30 0.47 8.57
CA LEU A 100 5.84 -0.72 9.23
C LEU A 100 6.08 -0.53 10.74
N ASN A 101 6.46 0.67 11.17
CA ASN A 101 6.65 0.99 12.59
C ASN A 101 5.34 1.18 13.35
N GLY A 102 4.29 1.67 12.70
CA GLY A 102 3.01 2.02 13.34
C GLY A 102 1.95 0.93 13.30
N VAL A 103 1.93 0.11 12.25
CA VAL A 103 0.78 -0.76 11.93
C VAL A 103 0.40 -1.74 13.05
N ARG A 104 1.38 -2.23 13.83
CA ARG A 104 1.10 -3.14 14.94
C ARG A 104 0.09 -2.58 15.94
N GLN A 105 0.14 -1.28 16.22
CA GLN A 105 -0.72 -0.62 17.21
C GLN A 105 -2.18 -0.52 16.77
N HIS A 106 -2.42 -0.70 15.46
CA HIS A 106 -3.73 -0.60 14.84
C HIS A 106 -4.30 -1.97 14.40
N LEU A 107 -3.59 -3.08 14.69
CA LEU A 107 -4.08 -4.42 14.40
C LEU A 107 -4.91 -4.95 15.56
N ASN A 108 -6.08 -5.52 15.24
CA ASN A 108 -6.83 -6.34 16.17
C ASN A 108 -6.00 -7.59 16.55
N PRO A 109 -6.28 -8.25 17.69
CA PRO A 109 -5.69 -9.54 18.00
C PRO A 109 -5.88 -10.51 16.83
N GLN A 110 -4.78 -11.10 16.33
CA GLN A 110 -4.74 -11.98 15.13
C GLN A 110 -5.00 -11.29 13.80
N GLY A 111 -5.13 -9.95 13.74
CA GLY A 111 -5.20 -9.18 12.51
C GLY A 111 -3.91 -9.30 11.68
N GLU A 112 -4.03 -8.97 10.40
CA GLU A 112 -2.92 -8.99 9.45
C GLU A 112 -2.70 -7.59 8.84
N ALA A 113 -1.44 -7.27 8.59
CA ALA A 113 -1.08 -6.14 7.73
C ALA A 113 -0.60 -6.68 6.38
N TRP A 114 -1.11 -6.11 5.29
CA TRP A 114 -0.73 -6.47 3.94
C TRP A 114 0.01 -5.30 3.29
N LEU A 115 1.27 -5.51 2.97
CA LEU A 115 2.11 -4.54 2.26
C LEU A 115 2.23 -4.95 0.80
N ILE A 116 1.80 -4.07 -0.10
CA ILE A 116 1.98 -4.23 -1.55
C ILE A 116 3.15 -3.36 -1.99
N ILE A 117 4.19 -3.96 -2.56
CA ILE A 117 5.39 -3.24 -2.97
C ILE A 117 6.07 -3.91 -4.15
N SER A 118 6.73 -3.11 -4.99
CA SER A 118 7.54 -3.60 -6.12
C SER A 118 9.03 -3.54 -5.79
N ASP A 119 9.81 -4.46 -6.39
CA ASP A 119 11.27 -4.44 -6.36
C ASP A 119 11.88 -3.52 -7.45
N LEU A 120 11.08 -2.62 -8.02
CA LEU A 120 11.56 -1.67 -9.02
C LEU A 120 12.65 -0.75 -8.48
N ALA A 121 12.52 -0.30 -7.23
CA ALA A 121 13.51 0.56 -6.58
C ALA A 121 14.88 -0.14 -6.44
N GLU A 122 14.88 -1.42 -6.12
CA GLU A 122 16.08 -2.25 -6.03
C GLU A 122 16.75 -2.45 -7.40
N HIS A 123 15.95 -2.64 -8.46
CA HIS A 123 16.46 -2.72 -9.83
C HIS A 123 17.02 -1.40 -10.36
N LEU A 124 16.55 -0.29 -9.83
CA LEU A 124 17.04 1.05 -10.12
C LEU A 124 18.17 1.50 -9.18
N HIS A 125 18.60 0.65 -8.24
CA HIS A 125 19.60 0.98 -7.22
C HIS A 125 19.23 2.19 -6.34
N LEU A 126 17.93 2.42 -6.14
CA LEU A 126 17.39 3.48 -5.28
C LEU A 126 17.10 2.99 -3.87
N ARG A 127 17.02 1.68 -3.67
CA ARG A 127 16.82 1.02 -2.38
C ARG A 127 17.66 -0.24 -2.32
N ASP A 128 18.26 -0.53 -1.17
CA ASP A 128 19.05 -1.73 -0.96
C ASP A 128 18.15 -2.98 -0.96
N ARG A 129 18.68 -4.09 -1.45
CA ARG A 129 17.91 -5.34 -1.60
C ARG A 129 17.47 -5.97 -0.27
N ASP A 130 18.21 -5.70 0.78
CA ASP A 130 17.96 -6.18 2.15
C ASP A 130 17.14 -5.19 3.00
N PHE A 131 16.80 -4.03 2.45
CA PHE A 131 16.09 -2.96 3.18
C PHE A 131 14.80 -3.45 3.85
N LEU A 132 13.93 -4.15 3.10
CA LEU A 132 12.68 -4.66 3.66
C LEU A 132 12.93 -5.72 4.73
N GLU A 133 13.90 -6.60 4.52
CA GLU A 133 14.28 -7.62 5.50
C GLU A 133 14.76 -6.97 6.80
N GLN A 134 15.61 -5.96 6.71
CA GLN A 134 16.06 -5.17 7.85
C GLN A 134 14.87 -4.49 8.58
N CYS A 135 13.93 -3.90 7.83
CA CYS A 135 12.71 -3.34 8.41
C CYS A 135 11.89 -4.40 9.17
N PHE A 136 11.70 -5.61 8.62
CA PHE A 136 10.97 -6.68 9.31
C PHE A 136 11.70 -7.24 10.53
N GLN A 137 13.05 -7.18 10.55
CA GLN A 137 13.83 -7.57 11.71
C GLN A 137 13.72 -6.57 12.86
N THR A 138 13.68 -5.27 12.54
CA THR A 138 13.65 -4.18 13.53
C THR A 138 12.25 -3.84 14.02
N THR A 139 11.21 -4.17 13.24
CA THR A 139 9.81 -4.00 13.65
C THR A 139 9.30 -5.21 14.44
N SER A 140 8.20 -4.99 15.15
CA SER A 140 7.50 -6.08 15.87
C SER A 140 6.56 -6.87 14.95
N LEU A 141 6.96 -7.08 13.69
CA LEU A 141 6.19 -7.79 12.68
C LEU A 141 6.93 -9.02 12.19
N GLU A 142 6.19 -10.08 11.87
CA GLU A 142 6.69 -11.26 11.19
C GLU A 142 5.99 -11.45 9.83
N VAL A 143 6.75 -11.91 8.85
CA VAL A 143 6.21 -12.26 7.54
C VAL A 143 5.64 -13.67 7.62
N VAL A 144 4.32 -13.81 7.43
CA VAL A 144 3.63 -15.10 7.47
C VAL A 144 3.42 -15.71 6.08
N ASP A 145 3.40 -14.86 5.03
CA ASP A 145 3.25 -15.32 3.64
C ASP A 145 3.70 -14.23 2.66
N ILE A 146 4.09 -14.62 1.44
CA ILE A 146 4.51 -13.73 0.37
C ILE A 146 3.90 -14.18 -0.96
N LEU A 147 3.01 -13.37 -1.53
CA LEU A 147 2.53 -13.58 -2.89
C LEU A 147 3.33 -12.72 -3.86
N LYS A 148 3.54 -13.22 -5.08
CA LYS A 148 4.35 -12.55 -6.11
C LYS A 148 3.61 -12.53 -7.45
N THR A 149 3.73 -11.41 -8.18
CA THR A 149 3.23 -11.30 -9.54
C THR A 149 4.14 -10.45 -10.41
N LYS A 150 4.16 -10.74 -11.71
CA LYS A 150 4.84 -9.88 -12.70
C LYS A 150 3.86 -8.83 -13.21
N PRO A 151 4.29 -7.57 -13.41
CA PRO A 151 3.47 -6.56 -14.05
C PRO A 151 3.02 -7.00 -15.44
N ARG A 152 1.73 -6.74 -15.76
CA ARG A 152 1.13 -7.08 -17.07
C ARG A 152 0.63 -5.84 -17.82
N HIS A 153 1.35 -4.72 -17.72
CA HIS A 153 0.95 -3.49 -18.41
C HIS A 153 1.82 -3.23 -19.66
N ARG A 154 1.28 -2.44 -20.59
CA ARG A 154 1.96 -2.15 -21.89
C ARG A 154 3.34 -1.52 -21.73
N LYS A 155 3.56 -0.68 -20.72
CA LYS A 155 4.87 -0.06 -20.45
C LYS A 155 5.96 -1.06 -20.03
N ALA A 156 5.61 -2.24 -19.54
CA ALA A 156 6.59 -3.29 -19.26
C ALA A 156 7.23 -3.89 -20.52
N ALA A 157 6.57 -3.73 -21.67
CA ALA A 157 7.03 -4.23 -22.98
C ALA A 157 7.49 -3.09 -23.93
N ASP A 158 7.54 -1.83 -23.45
CA ASP A 158 7.93 -0.67 -24.25
C ASP A 158 9.45 -0.49 -24.19
N GLU A 159 10.15 -0.95 -25.23
CA GLU A 159 11.62 -0.84 -25.33
C GLU A 159 12.11 0.62 -25.45
N SER A 160 11.25 1.60 -25.72
CA SER A 160 11.58 3.01 -25.76
C SER A 160 11.53 3.68 -24.36
N ASP A 161 10.98 3.00 -23.35
CA ASP A 161 10.97 3.48 -21.97
C ASP A 161 12.41 3.40 -21.38
N PRO A 162 13.00 4.51 -20.90
CA PRO A 162 14.32 4.50 -20.25
C PRO A 162 14.41 3.52 -19.06
N LEU A 163 13.27 3.15 -18.48
CA LEU A 163 13.16 2.21 -17.37
C LEU A 163 12.82 0.77 -17.82
N ALA A 164 12.75 0.49 -19.12
CA ALA A 164 12.36 -0.81 -19.68
C ALA A 164 13.17 -1.97 -19.07
N PHE A 165 14.49 -1.79 -18.90
CA PHE A 165 15.36 -2.80 -18.29
C PHE A 165 14.96 -3.17 -16.86
N ALA A 166 14.61 -2.18 -16.03
CA ALA A 166 14.17 -2.40 -14.66
C ALA A 166 12.75 -2.96 -14.62
N ARG A 167 11.83 -2.39 -15.43
CA ARG A 167 10.42 -2.83 -15.50
C ARG A 167 10.25 -4.27 -15.98
N ASN A 168 11.08 -4.73 -16.91
CA ASN A 168 11.06 -6.13 -17.39
C ASN A 168 11.48 -7.15 -16.31
N ARG A 169 12.21 -6.70 -15.30
CA ARG A 169 12.65 -7.52 -14.16
C ARG A 169 11.74 -7.37 -12.95
N GLU A 170 10.94 -6.32 -12.92
CA GLU A 170 10.08 -5.96 -11.81
C GLU A 170 9.17 -7.13 -11.38
N THR A 171 9.07 -7.28 -10.07
CA THR A 171 8.12 -8.18 -9.42
C THR A 171 7.38 -7.39 -8.35
N THR A 172 6.06 -7.49 -8.36
CA THR A 172 5.23 -6.95 -7.29
C THR A 172 5.01 -8.03 -6.24
N TYR A 173 5.18 -7.67 -4.98
CA TYR A 173 5.02 -8.52 -3.82
C TYR A 173 3.83 -8.04 -3.00
N LEU A 174 3.09 -8.98 -2.44
CA LEU A 174 2.19 -8.76 -1.32
C LEU A 174 2.75 -9.53 -0.14
N TYR A 175 3.27 -8.81 0.85
CA TYR A 175 3.70 -9.37 2.12
C TYR A 175 2.53 -9.42 3.08
N ARG A 176 2.24 -10.58 3.62
CA ARG A 176 1.30 -10.75 4.73
C ARG A 176 2.09 -10.77 6.02
N LEU A 177 1.75 -9.83 6.90
CA LEU A 177 2.49 -9.57 8.13
C LEU A 177 1.57 -9.77 9.34
N LYS A 178 2.13 -10.27 10.44
CA LYS A 178 1.46 -10.35 11.75
C LYS A 178 2.31 -9.70 12.83
N ALA A 179 1.68 -9.31 13.92
CA ALA A 179 2.41 -8.91 15.11
C ALA A 179 3.17 -10.11 15.67
N LYS A 180 4.46 -9.93 15.99
CA LYS A 180 5.25 -10.92 16.74
C LYS A 180 4.63 -11.12 18.12
N SER A 181 4.56 -12.36 18.56
CA SER A 181 4.09 -12.75 19.89
C SER A 181 4.96 -12.22 21.01
#